data_a591fcba709b3f96b47d9e56c7e9f57a
#
_entry.id   a591fcba709b3f96b47d9e56c7e9f57a
#
_cell.length_a   1.000
_cell.length_b   1.000
_cell.length_c   1.000
_cell.angle_alpha   90.00
_cell.angle_beta   90.00
_cell.angle_gamma   90.00
#
_symmetry.space_group_name_H-M   'P 1'
#
loop_
_entity.id
_entity.type
_entity.pdbx_description
1 polymer ?
#
loop_
_entity_poly.entity_id
_entity_poly.type
_entity_poly.pdbx_seq_one_letter_code
_entity_poly.pdbx_strand_id
1 'polypeptide(L)'
;MQVTVIGAGLAGCEAAWQLAQRGIGVTLHEMKPEKTTPAHHTADFAELCCSNSLRSDQIENAVGLLKEELRRLDSLILACADATRVEAGGALAVDRYGFSKLVTEKIRSHPNITVVPGEVTAIPEGNVIIASGPLTSDALAAAIAEKIGDGHTLNFFDAAAPLVTFESVDMDSAFFASRYDKGTADYINCPMTEEEYDAFWQALTTAEEASVHGFEDKNVFEGCMPVEVMARRGHDTLCYGPLKPRGLRDPKTGQEPYAVVQLRRDNAQGSVYNLVGFQTHLRFPEQKRVFSMIPALHDAEFVRYGVMHRNTYLRSPGMLDRYYRLIADDRIAFAG
;
A
#
# COMPACT_ATOMS: atom_id res chain seq x y z
N MET A 1 -3.46 -3.85 34.07
CA MET A 1 -2.51 -4.44 33.10
C MET A 1 -2.18 -3.35 32.10
N GLN A 2 -0.91 -3.19 31.75
CA GLN A 2 -0.44 -2.21 30.78
C GLN A 2 0.28 -2.95 29.66
N VAL A 3 0.05 -2.53 28.43
CA VAL A 3 0.71 -3.10 27.23
C VAL A 3 1.32 -1.96 26.41
N THR A 4 2.54 -2.11 25.99
CA THR A 4 3.20 -1.19 25.06
C THR A 4 3.00 -1.67 23.63
N VAL A 5 2.52 -0.81 22.75
CA VAL A 5 2.42 -1.05 21.30
C VAL A 5 3.39 -0.12 20.58
N ILE A 6 4.23 -0.67 19.71
CA ILE A 6 5.24 0.10 18.95
C ILE A 6 4.83 0.17 17.50
N GLY A 7 4.56 1.39 17.01
CA GLY A 7 4.10 1.70 15.66
C GLY A 7 2.59 1.90 15.60
N ALA A 8 2.15 3.07 15.10
CA ALA A 8 0.76 3.41 14.88
C ALA A 8 0.34 3.23 13.40
N GLY A 9 0.82 2.16 12.76
CA GLY A 9 0.32 1.67 11.49
C GLY A 9 -1.04 0.99 11.61
N LEU A 10 -1.51 0.33 10.54
CA LEU A 10 -2.79 -0.40 10.54
C LEU A 10 -2.86 -1.41 11.68
N ALA A 11 -1.85 -2.28 11.80
CA ALA A 11 -1.82 -3.34 12.81
C ALA A 11 -1.69 -2.80 14.23
N GLY A 12 -0.87 -1.76 14.45
CA GLY A 12 -0.69 -1.18 15.77
C GLY A 12 -1.91 -0.41 16.27
N CYS A 13 -2.58 0.34 15.41
CA CYS A 13 -3.84 0.98 15.75
C CYS A 13 -4.93 -0.04 16.09
N GLU A 14 -5.04 -1.12 15.31
CA GLU A 14 -6.00 -2.19 15.59
C GLU A 14 -5.68 -2.88 16.92
N ALA A 15 -4.41 -3.24 17.17
CA ALA A 15 -4.00 -3.87 18.42
C ALA A 15 -4.27 -2.97 19.64
N ALA A 16 -3.90 -1.70 19.55
CA ALA A 16 -4.16 -0.72 20.61
C ALA A 16 -5.66 -0.58 20.88
N TRP A 17 -6.47 -0.47 19.83
CA TRP A 17 -7.93 -0.38 19.95
C TRP A 17 -8.53 -1.61 20.62
N GLN A 18 -8.19 -2.80 20.14
CA GLN A 18 -8.73 -4.05 20.67
C GLN A 18 -8.37 -4.28 22.15
N LEU A 19 -7.16 -3.92 22.56
CA LEU A 19 -6.74 -3.96 23.96
C LEU A 19 -7.53 -2.96 24.81
N ALA A 20 -7.62 -1.72 24.33
CA ALA A 20 -8.27 -0.62 25.04
C ALA A 20 -9.78 -0.84 25.24
N GLN A 21 -10.46 -1.41 24.22
CA GLN A 21 -11.88 -1.81 24.30
C GLN A 21 -12.13 -2.89 25.38
N ARG A 22 -11.10 -3.67 25.70
CA ARG A 22 -11.14 -4.70 26.78
C ARG A 22 -10.70 -4.17 28.13
N GLY A 23 -10.58 -2.84 28.29
CA GLY A 23 -10.19 -2.20 29.54
C GLY A 23 -8.69 -2.30 29.88
N ILE A 24 -7.85 -2.69 28.92
CA ILE A 24 -6.40 -2.76 29.10
C ILE A 24 -5.80 -1.39 28.76
N GLY A 25 -4.96 -0.85 29.65
CA GLY A 25 -4.22 0.37 29.38
C GLY A 25 -3.15 0.15 28.30
N VAL A 26 -3.07 1.04 27.33
CA VAL A 26 -2.13 0.96 26.22
C VAL A 26 -1.24 2.20 26.17
N THR A 27 0.07 1.97 26.03
CA THR A 27 1.02 3.00 25.63
C THR A 27 1.38 2.75 24.16
N LEU A 28 0.92 3.62 23.26
CA LEU A 28 1.18 3.53 21.84
C LEU A 28 2.31 4.48 21.43
N HIS A 29 3.43 3.92 21.02
CA HIS A 29 4.57 4.68 20.51
C HIS A 29 4.47 4.85 19.00
N GLU A 30 4.67 6.08 18.52
CA GLU A 30 4.74 6.39 17.09
C GLU A 30 5.88 7.38 16.81
N MET A 31 6.72 7.05 15.85
CA MET A 31 7.89 7.90 15.52
C MET A 31 7.51 9.21 14.82
N LYS A 32 6.37 9.25 14.14
CA LYS A 32 5.87 10.48 13.51
C LYS A 32 5.27 11.44 14.56
N PRO A 33 5.40 12.74 14.36
CA PRO A 33 6.00 13.45 13.22
C PRO A 33 7.52 13.64 13.32
N GLU A 34 8.16 13.23 14.43
CA GLU A 34 9.60 13.51 14.67
C GLU A 34 10.51 12.81 13.67
N LYS A 35 10.13 11.60 13.26
CA LYS A 35 10.85 10.81 12.25
C LYS A 35 9.87 10.21 11.24
N THR A 36 10.22 10.32 9.97
CA THR A 36 9.45 9.75 8.86
C THR A 36 10.35 8.89 7.98
N THR A 37 9.75 8.02 7.18
CA THR A 37 10.43 7.35 6.06
C THR A 37 10.07 8.03 4.75
N PRO A 38 10.78 7.77 3.64
CA PRO A 38 10.44 8.31 2.32
C PRO A 38 9.02 7.95 1.83
N ALA A 39 8.40 6.91 2.39
CA ALA A 39 7.04 6.49 2.04
C ALA A 39 5.94 7.25 2.80
N HIS A 40 6.27 7.93 3.90
CA HIS A 40 5.33 8.70 4.70
C HIS A 40 5.17 10.14 4.20
N HIS A 41 3.96 10.65 4.18
CA HIS A 41 3.62 12.00 3.73
C HIS A 41 2.84 12.81 4.76
N THR A 42 2.31 12.15 5.81
CA THR A 42 1.51 12.78 6.86
C THR A 42 2.00 12.37 8.25
N ALA A 43 1.55 13.12 9.27
CA ALA A 43 1.73 12.73 10.67
C ALA A 43 0.64 11.79 11.19
N ASP A 44 -0.37 11.50 10.37
CA ASP A 44 -1.52 10.69 10.77
C ASP A 44 -1.14 9.21 10.91
N PHE A 45 -1.89 8.50 11.76
CA PHE A 45 -1.75 7.07 11.98
C PHE A 45 -2.37 6.26 10.84
N ALA A 46 -2.03 4.98 10.75
CA ALA A 46 -2.53 4.07 9.72
C ALA A 46 -2.43 4.62 8.27
N GLU A 47 -1.37 5.40 7.99
CA GLU A 47 -1.15 5.98 6.67
C GLU A 47 -0.99 4.88 5.61
N LEU A 48 -1.75 4.98 4.53
CA LEU A 48 -1.69 4.05 3.41
C LEU A 48 -0.59 4.49 2.43
N CYS A 49 0.62 3.98 2.61
CA CYS A 49 1.79 4.42 1.85
C CYS A 49 1.76 4.02 0.37
N CYS A 50 1.29 2.80 0.06
CA CYS A 50 1.30 2.28 -1.31
C CYS A 50 -0.04 2.50 -2.01
N SER A 51 -1.08 1.80 -1.59
CA SER A 51 -2.40 1.79 -2.23
C SER A 51 -3.47 2.24 -1.25
N ASN A 52 -4.51 2.94 -1.77
CA ASN A 52 -5.70 3.26 -0.98
C ASN A 52 -6.74 2.12 -0.98
N SER A 53 -6.44 1.00 -1.63
CA SER A 53 -7.33 -0.16 -1.69
C SER A 53 -6.93 -1.20 -0.65
N LEU A 54 -7.91 -1.65 0.12
CA LEU A 54 -7.82 -2.80 1.01
C LEU A 54 -8.25 -4.11 0.32
N ARG A 55 -8.16 -4.17 -1.02
CA ARG A 55 -8.52 -5.32 -1.88
C ARG A 55 -10.03 -5.58 -1.93
N SER A 56 -10.43 -6.76 -2.44
CA SER A 56 -11.85 -7.12 -2.61
C SER A 56 -12.64 -7.03 -1.29
N ASP A 57 -13.87 -6.54 -1.38
CA ASP A 57 -14.85 -6.51 -0.29
C ASP A 57 -16.00 -7.53 -0.50
N GLN A 58 -15.92 -8.29 -1.58
CA GLN A 58 -16.93 -9.30 -1.90
C GLN A 58 -16.73 -10.53 -1.02
N ILE A 59 -17.79 -10.95 -0.32
CA ILE A 59 -17.77 -12.04 0.67
C ILE A 59 -17.39 -13.39 0.06
N GLU A 60 -17.60 -13.57 -1.24
CA GLU A 60 -17.23 -14.77 -1.99
C GLU A 60 -15.70 -14.90 -2.18
N ASN A 61 -14.96 -13.83 -1.93
CA ASN A 61 -13.51 -13.84 -1.96
C ASN A 61 -12.94 -13.96 -0.54
N ALA A 62 -11.87 -14.73 -0.38
CA ALA A 62 -11.24 -14.95 0.91
C ALA A 62 -10.89 -13.64 1.64
N VAL A 63 -10.39 -12.63 0.92
CA VAL A 63 -10.07 -11.32 1.50
C VAL A 63 -11.30 -10.50 1.88
N GLY A 64 -12.44 -10.69 1.20
CA GLY A 64 -13.72 -10.07 1.57
C GLY A 64 -14.34 -10.76 2.77
N LEU A 65 -14.31 -12.09 2.82
CA LEU A 65 -14.76 -12.86 3.98
C LEU A 65 -13.98 -12.48 5.24
N LEU A 66 -12.64 -12.39 5.15
CA LEU A 66 -11.80 -11.95 6.27
C LEU A 66 -12.21 -10.56 6.79
N LYS A 67 -12.56 -9.63 5.89
CA LYS A 67 -13.05 -8.29 6.31
C LYS A 67 -14.37 -8.37 7.06
N GLU A 68 -15.30 -9.20 6.60
CA GLU A 68 -16.57 -9.41 7.30
C GLU A 68 -16.36 -10.01 8.69
N GLU A 69 -15.44 -10.96 8.84
CA GLU A 69 -15.05 -11.51 10.14
C GLU A 69 -14.46 -10.42 11.05
N LEU A 70 -13.58 -9.56 10.52
CA LEU A 70 -13.01 -8.43 11.27
C LEU A 70 -14.09 -7.40 11.66
N ARG A 71 -15.08 -7.11 10.81
CA ARG A 71 -16.22 -6.24 11.15
C ARG A 71 -16.99 -6.79 12.35
N ARG A 72 -17.23 -8.09 12.39
CA ARG A 72 -17.89 -8.78 13.53
C ARG A 72 -17.05 -8.77 14.81
N LEU A 73 -15.75 -8.53 14.71
CA LEU A 73 -14.84 -8.36 15.84
C LEU A 73 -14.65 -6.89 16.23
N ASP A 74 -15.50 -5.98 15.75
CA ASP A 74 -15.46 -4.54 16.01
C ASP A 74 -14.09 -3.90 15.64
N SER A 75 -13.55 -4.27 14.48
CA SER A 75 -12.30 -3.71 13.97
C SER A 75 -12.40 -2.21 13.77
N LEU A 76 -11.47 -1.46 14.38
CA LEU A 76 -11.29 -0.03 14.15
C LEU A 76 -10.99 0.27 12.67
N ILE A 77 -10.06 -0.49 12.11
CA ILE A 77 -9.59 -0.28 10.75
C ILE A 77 -10.72 -0.45 9.75
N LEU A 78 -11.55 -1.50 9.89
CA LEU A 78 -12.69 -1.72 8.99
C LEU A 78 -13.79 -0.67 9.21
N ALA A 79 -14.09 -0.28 10.45
CA ALA A 79 -15.06 0.77 10.73
C ALA A 79 -14.66 2.12 10.10
N CYS A 80 -13.37 2.48 10.18
CA CYS A 80 -12.85 3.69 9.53
C CYS A 80 -12.83 3.57 8.01
N ALA A 81 -12.49 2.38 7.48
CA ALA A 81 -12.48 2.13 6.04
C ALA A 81 -13.88 2.23 5.44
N ASP A 82 -14.88 1.65 6.09
CA ASP A 82 -16.27 1.72 5.63
C ASP A 82 -16.81 3.17 5.67
N ALA A 83 -16.41 3.96 6.69
CA ALA A 83 -16.81 5.37 6.82
C ALA A 83 -16.13 6.31 5.80
N THR A 84 -15.01 5.91 5.23
CA THR A 84 -14.22 6.72 4.28
C THR A 84 -14.12 6.07 2.89
N ARG A 85 -15.02 5.15 2.59
CA ARG A 85 -15.08 4.42 1.31
C ARG A 85 -15.17 5.37 0.12
N VAL A 86 -14.44 5.03 -0.93
CA VAL A 86 -14.57 5.62 -2.27
C VAL A 86 -14.95 4.54 -3.28
N GLU A 87 -15.54 4.95 -4.38
CA GLU A 87 -15.98 4.04 -5.44
C GLU A 87 -14.78 3.33 -6.10
N ALA A 88 -14.81 2.01 -6.12
CA ALA A 88 -13.75 1.16 -6.68
C ALA A 88 -14.28 -0.23 -7.06
N GLY A 89 -15.50 -0.31 -7.63
CA GLY A 89 -16.14 -1.57 -8.01
C GLY A 89 -16.27 -2.53 -6.83
N GLY A 90 -15.76 -3.76 -6.98
CA GLY A 90 -15.81 -4.77 -5.91
C GLY A 90 -14.71 -4.67 -4.85
N ALA A 91 -13.89 -3.63 -4.87
CA ALA A 91 -12.84 -3.41 -3.87
C ALA A 91 -13.31 -2.47 -2.75
N LEU A 92 -12.75 -2.65 -1.55
CA LEU A 92 -12.81 -1.65 -0.49
C LEU A 92 -11.65 -0.67 -0.70
N ALA A 93 -11.90 0.45 -1.35
CA ALA A 93 -10.97 1.57 -1.42
C ALA A 93 -11.46 2.71 -0.54
N VAL A 94 -10.54 3.52 -0.04
CA VAL A 94 -10.83 4.59 0.90
C VAL A 94 -10.26 5.92 0.43
N ASP A 95 -10.86 7.03 0.87
CA ASP A 95 -10.18 8.32 0.85
C ASP A 95 -8.95 8.22 1.74
N ARG A 96 -7.77 8.30 1.14
CA ARG A 96 -6.48 8.02 1.80
C ARG A 96 -6.26 8.88 3.04
N TYR A 97 -6.51 10.17 2.91
CA TYR A 97 -6.30 11.13 4.00
C TYR A 97 -7.43 11.11 5.03
N GLY A 98 -8.67 11.02 4.56
CA GLY A 98 -9.84 10.91 5.44
C GLY A 98 -9.78 9.68 6.33
N PHE A 99 -9.33 8.55 5.78
CA PHE A 99 -9.13 7.30 6.52
C PHE A 99 -8.09 7.46 7.64
N SER A 100 -6.87 7.91 7.30
CA SER A 100 -5.79 8.07 8.26
C SER A 100 -6.15 9.06 9.37
N LYS A 101 -6.78 10.17 9.00
CA LYS A 101 -7.27 11.18 9.95
C LYS A 101 -8.30 10.59 10.92
N LEU A 102 -9.29 9.85 10.41
CA LEU A 102 -10.34 9.25 11.25
C LEU A 102 -9.77 8.21 12.22
N VAL A 103 -8.83 7.36 11.77
CA VAL A 103 -8.12 6.41 12.65
C VAL A 103 -7.36 7.16 13.74
N THR A 104 -6.63 8.21 13.37
CA THR A 104 -5.87 9.05 14.32
C THR A 104 -6.77 9.67 15.38
N GLU A 105 -7.90 10.24 14.98
CA GLU A 105 -8.88 10.86 15.89
C GLU A 105 -9.43 9.84 16.89
N LYS A 106 -9.83 8.66 16.42
CA LYS A 106 -10.37 7.59 17.27
C LYS A 106 -9.35 7.06 18.28
N ILE A 107 -8.11 6.83 17.85
CA ILE A 107 -7.03 6.37 18.72
C ILE A 107 -6.71 7.43 19.78
N ARG A 108 -6.54 8.70 19.40
CA ARG A 108 -6.18 9.80 20.33
C ARG A 108 -7.29 10.12 21.31
N SER A 109 -8.55 9.90 20.97
CA SER A 109 -9.70 10.16 21.83
C SER A 109 -10.02 9.02 22.81
N HIS A 110 -9.39 7.84 22.66
CA HIS A 110 -9.71 6.69 23.50
C HIS A 110 -9.08 6.81 24.90
N PRO A 111 -9.84 6.76 26.01
CA PRO A 111 -9.34 7.04 27.36
C PRO A 111 -8.27 6.04 27.86
N ASN A 112 -8.25 4.81 27.33
CA ASN A 112 -7.30 3.77 27.72
C ASN A 112 -6.05 3.74 26.83
N ILE A 113 -5.89 4.69 25.87
CA ILE A 113 -4.73 4.75 24.99
C ILE A 113 -3.96 6.04 25.26
N THR A 114 -2.70 5.90 25.64
CA THR A 114 -1.76 7.02 25.75
C THR A 114 -0.80 6.98 24.58
N VAL A 115 -0.84 8.00 23.74
CA VAL A 115 0.09 8.13 22.60
C VAL A 115 1.37 8.82 23.04
N VAL A 116 2.51 8.19 22.76
CA VAL A 116 3.84 8.73 23.06
C VAL A 116 4.57 8.92 21.71
N PRO A 117 4.87 10.18 21.34
CA PRO A 117 5.64 10.45 20.13
C PRO A 117 7.12 10.07 20.31
N GLY A 118 7.80 9.80 19.21
CA GLY A 118 9.22 9.53 19.17
C GLY A 118 9.56 8.10 18.75
N GLU A 119 10.81 7.95 18.26
CA GLU A 119 11.34 6.67 17.84
C GLU A 119 11.67 5.77 19.04
N VAL A 120 11.20 4.53 19.01
CA VAL A 120 11.63 3.48 19.94
C VAL A 120 12.89 2.83 19.36
N THR A 121 13.99 2.93 20.08
CA THR A 121 15.30 2.39 19.66
C THR A 121 15.72 1.14 20.42
N ALA A 122 14.99 0.77 21.47
CA ALA A 122 15.20 -0.44 22.25
C ALA A 122 13.86 -1.03 22.67
N ILE A 123 13.75 -2.35 22.75
CA ILE A 123 12.50 -3.02 23.15
C ILE A 123 12.22 -2.75 24.64
N PRO A 124 11.08 -2.15 24.98
CA PRO A 124 10.77 -1.83 26.37
C PRO A 124 10.57 -3.08 27.24
N GLU A 125 10.60 -2.88 28.55
CA GLU A 125 10.20 -3.91 29.51
C GLU A 125 8.67 -4.09 29.54
N GLY A 126 8.20 -5.19 30.13
CA GLY A 126 6.78 -5.54 30.24
C GLY A 126 6.23 -6.20 28.98
N ASN A 127 4.91 -6.19 28.81
CA ASN A 127 4.25 -6.76 27.63
C ASN A 127 4.33 -5.79 26.47
N VAL A 128 4.88 -6.25 25.35
CA VAL A 128 5.14 -5.41 24.16
C VAL A 128 4.54 -6.07 22.92
N ILE A 129 3.85 -5.27 22.11
CA ILE A 129 3.46 -5.64 20.74
C ILE A 129 4.27 -4.77 19.77
N ILE A 130 5.14 -5.40 19.00
CA ILE A 130 5.88 -4.73 17.93
C ILE A 130 5.01 -4.77 16.67
N ALA A 131 4.49 -3.60 16.29
CA ALA A 131 3.58 -3.41 15.15
C ALA A 131 4.09 -2.32 14.20
N SER A 132 5.41 -2.12 14.16
CA SER A 132 6.08 -1.12 13.33
C SER A 132 6.03 -1.43 11.83
N GLY A 133 5.64 -2.66 11.47
CA GLY A 133 5.42 -3.07 10.09
C GLY A 133 6.68 -3.07 9.22
N PRO A 134 6.51 -3.06 7.90
CA PRO A 134 7.62 -3.16 6.96
C PRO A 134 8.55 -1.95 6.97
N LEU A 135 8.05 -0.77 7.38
CA LEU A 135 8.81 0.48 7.45
C LEU A 135 9.45 0.72 8.82
N THR A 136 9.79 -0.35 9.53
CA THR A 136 10.51 -0.31 10.82
C THR A 136 11.81 0.49 10.69
N SER A 137 12.06 1.39 11.63
CA SER A 137 13.28 2.19 11.67
C SER A 137 14.52 1.33 11.85
N ASP A 138 15.68 1.82 11.35
CA ASP A 138 16.94 1.06 11.44
C ASP A 138 17.33 0.75 12.89
N ALA A 139 17.12 1.68 13.81
CA ALA A 139 17.45 1.49 15.22
C ALA A 139 16.57 0.40 15.88
N LEU A 140 15.25 0.43 15.64
CA LEU A 140 14.35 -0.61 16.14
C LEU A 140 14.62 -1.96 15.45
N ALA A 141 14.91 -1.96 14.15
CA ALA A 141 15.26 -3.18 13.41
C ALA A 141 16.52 -3.83 13.97
N ALA A 142 17.53 -3.02 14.34
CA ALA A 142 18.75 -3.51 14.99
C ALA A 142 18.47 -4.11 16.38
N ALA A 143 17.63 -3.43 17.19
CA ALA A 143 17.23 -3.95 18.51
C ALA A 143 16.41 -5.27 18.42
N ILE A 144 15.56 -5.39 17.39
CA ILE A 144 14.86 -6.64 17.11
C ILE A 144 15.86 -7.72 16.70
N ALA A 145 16.78 -7.43 15.77
CA ALA A 145 17.79 -8.39 15.31
C ALA A 145 18.68 -8.90 16.45
N GLU A 146 19.11 -8.02 17.34
CA GLU A 146 19.85 -8.41 18.54
C GLU A 146 19.06 -9.38 19.43
N LYS A 147 17.75 -9.13 19.58
CA LYS A 147 16.88 -9.97 20.43
C LYS A 147 16.59 -11.35 19.82
N ILE A 148 16.46 -11.44 18.50
CA ILE A 148 16.07 -12.68 17.80
C ILE A 148 17.26 -13.47 17.23
N GLY A 149 18.46 -12.87 17.20
CA GLY A 149 19.66 -13.44 16.59
C GLY A 149 19.80 -13.20 15.09
N ASP A 150 21.02 -13.33 14.60
CA ASP A 150 21.36 -13.08 13.20
C ASP A 150 20.67 -14.03 12.22
N GLY A 151 20.31 -13.52 11.03
CA GLY A 151 19.72 -14.30 9.93
C GLY A 151 18.21 -14.49 9.98
N HIS A 152 17.52 -13.91 10.96
CA HIS A 152 16.06 -13.97 11.10
C HIS A 152 15.31 -12.75 10.57
N THR A 153 16.03 -11.67 10.19
CA THR A 153 15.45 -10.54 9.50
C THR A 153 15.71 -10.63 8.00
N LEU A 154 14.69 -10.35 7.21
CA LEU A 154 14.75 -10.31 5.76
C LEU A 154 14.35 -8.91 5.28
N ASN A 155 15.01 -8.44 4.25
CA ASN A 155 14.68 -7.17 3.62
C ASN A 155 14.31 -7.40 2.16
N PHE A 156 13.34 -6.67 1.67
CA PHE A 156 13.05 -6.56 0.25
C PHE A 156 12.68 -5.10 -0.07
N PHE A 157 12.76 -4.76 -1.35
CA PHE A 157 12.35 -3.44 -1.81
C PHE A 157 10.96 -3.51 -2.40
N ASP A 158 10.18 -2.49 -2.09
CA ASP A 158 8.84 -2.28 -2.61
C ASP A 158 8.75 -0.89 -3.22
N ALA A 159 7.77 -0.69 -4.08
CA ALA A 159 7.55 0.57 -4.76
C ALA A 159 6.10 1.01 -4.64
N ALA A 160 5.88 2.32 -4.50
CA ALA A 160 4.56 2.91 -4.61
C ALA A 160 4.25 3.25 -6.08
N ALA A 161 2.97 3.25 -6.44
CA ALA A 161 2.50 3.72 -7.73
C ALA A 161 2.26 5.24 -7.71
N PRO A 162 2.43 5.95 -8.84
CA PRO A 162 2.18 7.37 -8.94
C PRO A 162 0.69 7.73 -8.89
N LEU A 163 0.44 8.99 -8.52
CA LEU A 163 -0.88 9.63 -8.52
C LEU A 163 -0.92 10.78 -9.51
N VAL A 164 -2.02 10.91 -10.23
CA VAL A 164 -2.28 12.02 -11.18
C VAL A 164 -3.56 12.76 -10.83
N THR A 165 -3.66 14.04 -11.22
CA THR A 165 -4.91 14.79 -11.10
C THR A 165 -5.90 14.33 -12.17
N PHE A 166 -7.19 14.29 -11.83
CA PHE A 166 -8.25 13.98 -12.80
C PHE A 166 -8.30 14.96 -13.96
N GLU A 167 -8.14 16.24 -13.65
CA GLU A 167 -8.23 17.33 -14.63
C GLU A 167 -7.17 17.24 -15.74
N SER A 168 -6.04 16.56 -15.44
CA SER A 168 -4.95 16.36 -16.41
C SER A 168 -5.07 15.07 -17.22
N VAL A 169 -6.09 14.25 -16.96
CA VAL A 169 -6.35 13.03 -17.75
C VAL A 169 -7.15 13.42 -19.00
N ASP A 170 -6.63 13.07 -20.17
CA ASP A 170 -7.36 13.24 -21.42
C ASP A 170 -8.50 12.22 -21.53
N MET A 171 -9.71 12.69 -21.20
CA MET A 171 -10.92 11.85 -21.27
C MET A 171 -11.41 11.60 -22.70
N ASP A 172 -10.86 12.29 -23.69
CA ASP A 172 -11.08 11.94 -25.10
C ASP A 172 -10.32 10.67 -25.50
N SER A 173 -9.24 10.33 -24.80
CA SER A 173 -8.44 9.12 -24.99
C SER A 173 -8.68 8.07 -23.90
N ALA A 174 -9.69 8.25 -23.03
CA ALA A 174 -10.02 7.33 -21.94
C ALA A 174 -11.52 7.13 -21.80
N PHE A 175 -11.93 6.16 -21.00
CA PHE A 175 -13.34 5.90 -20.71
C PHE A 175 -13.54 5.24 -19.34
N PHE A 176 -14.70 5.50 -18.74
CA PHE A 176 -15.14 4.80 -17.54
C PHE A 176 -15.74 3.44 -17.89
N ALA A 177 -15.27 2.37 -17.25
CA ALA A 177 -15.86 1.04 -17.37
C ALA A 177 -15.45 0.13 -16.21
N SER A 178 -16.25 -0.91 -16.00
CA SER A 178 -15.89 -2.06 -15.17
C SER A 178 -15.59 -3.28 -16.05
N ARG A 179 -14.72 -4.18 -15.60
CA ARG A 179 -14.42 -5.41 -16.35
C ARG A 179 -15.63 -6.32 -16.42
N TYR A 180 -15.93 -6.80 -17.64
CA TYR A 180 -17.05 -7.70 -17.93
C TYR A 180 -18.41 -7.10 -17.53
N ASP A 181 -18.53 -5.77 -17.51
CA ASP A 181 -19.71 -5.02 -17.08
C ASP A 181 -20.22 -5.44 -15.68
N LYS A 182 -19.29 -5.85 -14.80
CA LYS A 182 -19.59 -6.26 -13.43
C LYS A 182 -19.39 -5.11 -12.45
N GLY A 183 -20.47 -4.74 -11.75
CA GLY A 183 -20.46 -3.64 -10.79
C GLY A 183 -20.54 -2.27 -11.47
N THR A 184 -20.05 -1.25 -10.79
CA THR A 184 -20.05 0.14 -11.24
C THR A 184 -18.82 0.50 -12.09
N ALA A 185 -18.98 1.41 -13.02
CA ALA A 185 -17.93 1.85 -13.95
C ALA A 185 -17.00 2.88 -13.27
N ASP A 186 -16.28 2.47 -12.21
CA ASP A 186 -15.54 3.37 -11.32
C ASP A 186 -14.09 3.62 -11.74
N TYR A 187 -13.58 2.81 -12.68
CA TYR A 187 -12.20 2.94 -13.16
C TYR A 187 -12.16 3.72 -14.47
N ILE A 188 -11.20 4.66 -14.56
CA ILE A 188 -10.83 5.24 -15.85
C ILE A 188 -9.90 4.24 -16.53
N ASN A 189 -10.23 3.90 -17.77
CA ASN A 189 -9.47 2.98 -18.60
C ASN A 189 -8.79 3.76 -19.72
N CYS A 190 -7.46 3.69 -19.79
CA CYS A 190 -6.62 4.36 -20.75
C CYS A 190 -6.12 3.32 -21.77
N PRO A 191 -6.79 3.16 -22.91
CA PRO A 191 -6.43 2.19 -23.92
C PRO A 191 -5.14 2.58 -24.66
N MET A 192 -4.44 1.57 -25.19
CA MET A 192 -3.33 1.74 -26.13
C MET A 192 -3.52 0.79 -27.31
N THR A 193 -3.15 1.24 -28.50
CA THR A 193 -2.94 0.39 -29.68
C THR A 193 -1.68 -0.45 -29.51
N GLU A 194 -1.43 -1.38 -30.43
CA GLU A 194 -0.21 -2.19 -30.42
C GLU A 194 1.04 -1.32 -30.59
N GLU A 195 1.01 -0.36 -31.51
CA GLU A 195 2.12 0.56 -31.78
C GLU A 195 2.42 1.48 -30.59
N GLU A 196 1.40 1.98 -29.93
CA GLU A 196 1.55 2.81 -28.71
C GLU A 196 2.11 1.99 -27.56
N TYR A 197 1.65 0.75 -27.41
CA TYR A 197 2.17 -0.16 -26.40
C TYR A 197 3.63 -0.53 -26.66
N ASP A 198 4.01 -0.83 -27.90
CA ASP A 198 5.38 -1.17 -28.29
C ASP A 198 6.35 -0.04 -27.94
N ALA A 199 5.99 1.19 -28.30
CA ALA A 199 6.76 2.38 -27.99
C ALA A 199 6.88 2.58 -26.45
N PHE A 200 5.78 2.44 -25.72
CA PHE A 200 5.73 2.51 -24.28
C PHE A 200 6.60 1.42 -23.62
N TRP A 201 6.45 0.16 -24.05
CA TRP A 201 7.21 -0.97 -23.52
C TRP A 201 8.71 -0.80 -23.72
N GLN A 202 9.13 -0.35 -24.91
CA GLN A 202 10.53 -0.09 -25.20
C GLN A 202 11.08 1.03 -24.32
N ALA A 203 10.34 2.12 -24.15
CA ALA A 203 10.73 3.23 -23.28
C ALA A 203 10.81 2.82 -21.81
N LEU A 204 9.84 2.01 -21.34
CA LEU A 204 9.77 1.51 -19.97
C LEU A 204 10.95 0.58 -19.63
N THR A 205 11.28 -0.35 -20.52
CA THR A 205 12.33 -1.34 -20.27
C THR A 205 13.75 -0.78 -20.35
N THR A 206 13.93 0.39 -20.99
CA THR A 206 15.22 1.07 -21.16
C THR A 206 15.38 2.31 -20.25
N ALA A 207 14.34 2.67 -19.49
CA ALA A 207 14.34 3.85 -18.63
C ALA A 207 15.34 3.73 -17.47
N GLU A 208 15.84 4.87 -17.00
CA GLU A 208 16.76 4.93 -15.86
C GLU A 208 16.02 4.69 -14.54
N GLU A 209 16.57 3.77 -13.77
CA GLU A 209 16.10 3.47 -12.41
C GLU A 209 16.81 4.33 -11.36
N ALA A 210 16.14 4.56 -10.23
CA ALA A 210 16.74 5.16 -9.06
C ALA A 210 17.80 4.21 -8.49
N SER A 211 18.98 4.74 -8.13
CA SER A 211 20.03 3.95 -7.52
C SER A 211 19.62 3.49 -6.13
N VAL A 212 19.65 2.19 -5.90
CA VAL A 212 19.49 1.59 -4.56
C VAL A 212 20.84 1.64 -3.86
N HIS A 213 20.99 2.55 -2.90
CA HIS A 213 22.20 2.55 -2.07
C HIS A 213 22.07 1.45 -1.00
N GLY A 214 22.91 0.44 -1.09
CA GLY A 214 23.25 -0.39 0.05
C GLY A 214 22.94 -1.87 0.03
N PHE A 215 22.29 -2.44 -0.99
CA PHE A 215 22.23 -3.91 -1.13
C PHE A 215 22.02 -4.34 -2.59
N GLU A 216 22.84 -5.31 -3.02
CA GLU A 216 22.83 -5.95 -4.34
C GLU A 216 21.65 -6.93 -4.51
N ASP A 217 20.68 -6.97 -3.62
CA ASP A 217 19.62 -7.95 -3.69
C ASP A 217 18.47 -7.47 -4.59
N LYS A 218 18.45 -8.08 -5.77
CA LYS A 218 17.37 -8.03 -6.76
C LYS A 218 16.07 -8.71 -6.30
N ASN A 219 15.89 -8.89 -5.01
CA ASN A 219 14.72 -9.55 -4.43
C ASN A 219 13.56 -8.56 -4.35
N VAL A 220 12.78 -8.50 -5.42
CA VAL A 220 11.48 -7.81 -5.42
C VAL A 220 10.40 -8.78 -4.99
N PHE A 221 9.47 -8.29 -4.17
CA PHE A 221 8.31 -9.07 -3.77
C PHE A 221 7.34 -9.21 -4.95
N GLU A 222 6.97 -10.44 -5.32
CA GLU A 222 6.12 -10.72 -6.47
C GLU A 222 4.79 -9.95 -6.46
N GLY A 223 4.20 -9.74 -5.28
CA GLY A 223 2.93 -9.03 -5.12
C GLY A 223 2.99 -7.52 -5.35
N CYS A 224 4.20 -6.92 -5.33
CA CYS A 224 4.45 -5.49 -5.53
C CYS A 224 5.57 -5.25 -6.53
N MET A 225 5.68 -6.15 -7.53
CA MET A 225 6.73 -6.06 -8.53
C MET A 225 6.62 -4.78 -9.34
N PRO A 226 7.73 -4.03 -9.51
CA PRO A 226 7.75 -2.84 -10.35
C PRO A 226 7.36 -3.13 -11.79
N VAL A 227 6.64 -2.21 -12.41
CA VAL A 227 6.09 -2.38 -13.75
C VAL A 227 7.19 -2.58 -14.79
N GLU A 228 8.33 -1.90 -14.68
CA GLU A 228 9.50 -2.08 -15.57
C GLU A 228 10.16 -3.45 -15.39
N VAL A 229 10.17 -4.00 -14.17
CA VAL A 229 10.70 -5.35 -13.91
C VAL A 229 9.78 -6.41 -14.52
N MET A 230 8.45 -6.23 -14.42
CA MET A 230 7.49 -7.08 -15.11
C MET A 230 7.65 -7.01 -16.64
N ALA A 231 7.81 -5.80 -17.18
CA ALA A 231 7.99 -5.57 -18.61
C ALA A 231 9.21 -6.32 -19.19
N ARG A 232 10.31 -6.37 -18.44
CA ARG A 232 11.54 -7.08 -18.84
C ARG A 232 11.42 -8.60 -18.84
N ARG A 233 10.38 -9.17 -18.21
CA ARG A 233 10.11 -10.62 -18.26
C ARG A 233 9.59 -11.10 -19.61
N GLY A 234 9.11 -10.20 -20.43
CA GLY A 234 8.63 -10.46 -21.79
C GLY A 234 7.68 -9.37 -22.27
N HIS A 235 7.67 -9.17 -23.59
CA HIS A 235 6.89 -8.12 -24.25
C HIS A 235 5.43 -8.11 -23.79
N ASP A 236 4.75 -9.24 -23.85
CA ASP A 236 3.32 -9.32 -23.53
C ASP A 236 3.00 -9.47 -22.05
N THR A 237 4.02 -9.53 -21.16
CA THR A 237 3.81 -9.81 -19.73
C THR A 237 2.84 -8.83 -19.09
N LEU A 238 2.93 -7.54 -19.42
CA LEU A 238 2.04 -6.52 -18.88
C LEU A 238 0.59 -6.71 -19.35
N CYS A 239 0.35 -7.18 -20.56
CA CYS A 239 -0.99 -7.43 -21.11
C CYS A 239 -1.71 -8.62 -20.43
N TYR A 240 -0.98 -9.48 -19.72
CA TYR A 240 -1.52 -10.53 -18.86
C TYR A 240 -1.55 -10.13 -17.37
N GLY A 241 -0.99 -8.97 -17.06
CA GLY A 241 -0.87 -8.41 -15.71
C GLY A 241 -1.62 -7.07 -15.54
N PRO A 242 -0.90 -5.99 -15.18
CA PRO A 242 -1.52 -4.70 -14.85
C PRO A 242 -2.20 -4.00 -16.04
N LEU A 243 -1.76 -4.27 -17.27
CA LEU A 243 -2.31 -3.67 -18.48
C LEU A 243 -3.26 -4.61 -19.24
N LYS A 244 -3.79 -5.62 -18.58
CA LYS A 244 -4.67 -6.61 -19.19
C LYS A 244 -5.90 -5.94 -19.83
N PRO A 245 -6.18 -6.13 -21.14
CA PRO A 245 -7.33 -5.52 -21.81
C PRO A 245 -8.64 -6.32 -21.63
N ARG A 246 -8.54 -7.62 -21.35
CA ARG A 246 -9.68 -8.55 -21.33
C ARG A 246 -10.85 -8.06 -20.47
N GLY A 247 -12.03 -8.10 -21.08
CA GLY A 247 -13.30 -7.71 -20.43
C GLY A 247 -13.52 -6.20 -20.37
N LEU A 248 -12.72 -5.42 -21.11
CA LEU A 248 -12.91 -3.99 -21.33
C LEU A 248 -13.11 -3.76 -22.82
N ARG A 249 -14.14 -3.01 -23.18
CA ARG A 249 -14.40 -2.59 -24.57
C ARG A 249 -14.35 -1.09 -24.65
N ASP A 250 -13.55 -0.59 -25.57
CA ASP A 250 -13.54 0.84 -25.87
C ASP A 250 -14.87 1.24 -26.49
N PRO A 251 -15.63 2.17 -25.88
CA PRO A 251 -16.93 2.58 -26.40
C PRO A 251 -16.85 3.26 -27.79
N LYS A 252 -15.68 3.79 -28.19
CA LYS A 252 -15.47 4.43 -29.49
C LYS A 252 -15.31 3.41 -30.62
N THR A 253 -14.61 2.33 -30.36
CA THR A 253 -14.32 1.29 -31.36
C THR A 253 -15.18 0.03 -31.22
N GLY A 254 -15.78 -0.20 -30.05
CA GLY A 254 -16.50 -1.41 -29.71
C GLY A 254 -15.62 -2.66 -29.54
N GLN A 255 -14.28 -2.49 -29.61
CA GLN A 255 -13.30 -3.58 -29.54
C GLN A 255 -12.55 -3.59 -28.21
N GLU A 256 -11.95 -4.73 -27.87
CA GLU A 256 -10.95 -4.79 -26.80
C GLU A 256 -9.67 -4.12 -27.31
N PRO A 257 -9.07 -3.15 -26.55
CA PRO A 257 -7.78 -2.56 -26.89
C PRO A 257 -6.65 -3.59 -26.83
N TYR A 258 -5.46 -3.25 -27.33
CA TYR A 258 -4.29 -4.10 -27.17
C TYR A 258 -3.82 -4.16 -25.71
N ALA A 259 -3.73 -2.98 -25.06
CA ALA A 259 -3.40 -2.87 -23.65
C ALA A 259 -4.25 -1.75 -23.00
N VAL A 260 -4.45 -1.82 -21.68
CA VAL A 260 -5.23 -0.80 -20.93
C VAL A 260 -4.57 -0.51 -19.59
N VAL A 261 -4.24 0.75 -19.35
CA VAL A 261 -3.89 1.24 -18.02
C VAL A 261 -5.17 1.62 -17.30
N GLN A 262 -5.31 1.20 -16.05
CA GLN A 262 -6.45 1.55 -15.21
C GLN A 262 -6.07 2.58 -14.16
N LEU A 263 -6.89 3.61 -14.02
CA LEU A 263 -6.77 4.59 -12.96
C LEU A 263 -7.90 4.37 -11.95
N ARG A 264 -7.56 4.38 -10.67
CA ARG A 264 -8.51 4.23 -9.57
C ARG A 264 -8.55 5.50 -8.73
N ARG A 265 -9.74 5.93 -8.36
CA ARG A 265 -9.97 7.08 -7.47
C ARG A 265 -9.20 6.92 -6.15
N ASP A 266 -8.48 7.97 -5.74
CA ASP A 266 -7.66 7.99 -4.53
C ASP A 266 -8.24 8.86 -3.40
N ASN A 267 -9.18 9.75 -3.70
CA ASN A 267 -9.86 10.60 -2.72
C ASN A 267 -11.39 10.69 -2.97
N ALA A 268 -12.14 11.13 -1.97
CA ALA A 268 -13.59 11.22 -2.05
C ALA A 268 -14.08 12.22 -3.11
N GLN A 269 -13.33 13.30 -3.38
CA GLN A 269 -13.67 14.31 -4.37
C GLN A 269 -13.51 13.81 -5.81
N GLY A 270 -12.79 12.69 -6.02
CA GLY A 270 -12.49 12.17 -7.36
C GLY A 270 -11.54 13.07 -8.15
N SER A 271 -10.75 13.88 -7.47
CA SER A 271 -9.79 14.79 -8.09
C SER A 271 -8.40 14.18 -8.30
N VAL A 272 -8.10 13.05 -7.64
CA VAL A 272 -6.82 12.35 -7.70
C VAL A 272 -7.03 10.87 -8.00
N TYR A 273 -6.21 10.34 -8.89
CA TYR A 273 -6.29 8.95 -9.34
C TYR A 273 -4.93 8.25 -9.25
N ASN A 274 -4.95 6.99 -8.83
CA ASN A 274 -3.80 6.12 -8.73
C ASN A 274 -3.65 5.27 -10.00
N LEU A 275 -2.44 5.19 -10.55
CA LEU A 275 -2.11 4.28 -11.66
C LEU A 275 -2.03 2.85 -11.10
N VAL A 276 -3.02 2.03 -11.41
CA VAL A 276 -3.14 0.67 -10.87
C VAL A 276 -2.06 -0.24 -11.44
N GLY A 277 -1.25 -0.84 -10.56
CA GLY A 277 -0.18 -1.76 -10.97
C GLY A 277 1.10 -1.09 -11.48
N PHE A 278 1.23 0.23 -11.31
CA PHE A 278 2.39 1.02 -11.73
C PHE A 278 3.36 1.32 -10.58
N GLN A 279 3.55 0.38 -9.66
CA GLN A 279 4.69 0.44 -8.76
C GLN A 279 5.97 0.54 -9.59
N THR A 280 6.88 1.45 -9.24
CA THR A 280 8.05 1.71 -10.10
C THR A 280 9.28 2.15 -9.31
N HIS A 281 10.46 1.73 -9.79
CA HIS A 281 11.77 2.19 -9.35
C HIS A 281 12.36 3.28 -10.26
N LEU A 282 11.65 3.69 -11.29
CA LEU A 282 12.13 4.70 -12.23
C LEU A 282 12.39 6.03 -11.52
N ARG A 283 13.41 6.77 -11.97
CA ARG A 283 13.62 8.15 -11.56
C ARG A 283 12.43 9.03 -11.91
N PHE A 284 12.15 10.06 -11.12
CA PHE A 284 10.99 10.94 -11.34
C PHE A 284 10.90 11.52 -12.77
N PRO A 285 11.99 12.01 -13.38
CA PRO A 285 11.93 12.46 -14.77
C PRO A 285 11.55 11.35 -15.75
N GLU A 286 12.02 10.12 -15.51
CA GLU A 286 11.70 8.95 -16.32
C GLU A 286 10.24 8.51 -16.14
N GLN A 287 9.71 8.55 -14.91
CA GLN A 287 8.30 8.28 -14.67
C GLN A 287 7.43 9.23 -15.48
N LYS A 288 7.74 10.54 -15.45
CA LYS A 288 7.01 11.53 -16.24
C LYS A 288 7.14 11.23 -17.74
N ARG A 289 8.35 11.04 -18.23
CA ARG A 289 8.61 10.79 -19.66
C ARG A 289 7.89 9.53 -20.17
N VAL A 290 8.03 8.42 -19.47
CA VAL A 290 7.51 7.13 -19.90
C VAL A 290 5.99 7.04 -19.74
N PHE A 291 5.45 7.47 -18.59
CA PHE A 291 4.01 7.34 -18.35
C PHE A 291 3.19 8.35 -19.15
N SER A 292 3.77 9.49 -19.56
CA SER A 292 3.14 10.41 -20.51
C SER A 292 3.08 9.89 -21.96
N MET A 293 3.67 8.73 -22.26
CA MET A 293 3.48 8.07 -23.56
C MET A 293 2.15 7.32 -23.66
N ILE A 294 1.45 7.11 -22.55
CA ILE A 294 0.09 6.59 -22.53
C ILE A 294 -0.84 7.72 -23.03
N PRO A 295 -1.61 7.54 -24.13
CA PRO A 295 -2.36 8.64 -24.76
C PRO A 295 -3.18 9.49 -23.80
N ALA A 296 -3.93 8.87 -22.91
CA ALA A 296 -4.74 9.56 -21.92
C ALA A 296 -3.92 10.31 -20.83
N LEU A 297 -2.63 10.09 -20.75
CA LEU A 297 -1.74 10.67 -19.74
C LEU A 297 -0.66 11.57 -20.33
N HIS A 298 -0.78 11.98 -21.61
CA HIS A 298 0.27 12.74 -22.30
C HIS A 298 0.57 14.08 -21.61
N ASP A 299 -0.45 14.74 -21.06
CA ASP A 299 -0.33 15.97 -20.28
C ASP A 299 -0.55 15.78 -18.77
N ALA A 300 -0.44 14.52 -18.28
CA ALA A 300 -0.76 14.21 -16.89
C ALA A 300 0.09 14.99 -15.89
N GLU A 301 -0.59 15.56 -14.89
CA GLU A 301 0.01 16.21 -13.74
C GLU A 301 0.16 15.20 -12.60
N PHE A 302 1.43 14.83 -12.30
CA PHE A 302 1.76 13.90 -11.24
C PHE A 302 1.81 14.62 -9.89
N VAL A 303 0.81 14.40 -9.04
CA VAL A 303 0.78 14.95 -7.67
C VAL A 303 1.67 14.15 -6.73
N ARG A 304 1.98 12.92 -7.10
CA ARG A 304 2.91 12.04 -6.39
C ARG A 304 3.57 11.09 -7.38
N TYR A 305 4.90 11.01 -7.31
CA TYR A 305 5.65 9.99 -8.05
C TYR A 305 5.72 8.68 -7.26
N GLY A 306 5.94 7.59 -7.98
CA GLY A 306 6.30 6.31 -7.38
C GLY A 306 7.64 6.43 -6.66
N VAL A 307 7.72 5.89 -5.45
CA VAL A 307 8.94 5.87 -4.66
C VAL A 307 9.24 4.46 -4.20
N MET A 308 10.52 4.13 -4.20
CA MET A 308 11.01 2.87 -3.66
C MET A 308 11.28 3.01 -2.16
N HIS A 309 10.95 1.99 -1.40
CA HIS A 309 11.27 1.90 0.02
C HIS A 309 11.70 0.48 0.40
N ARG A 310 12.55 0.41 1.42
CA ARG A 310 13.00 -0.85 1.98
C ARG A 310 11.96 -1.35 2.98
N ASN A 311 11.51 -2.58 2.80
CA ASN A 311 10.67 -3.29 3.74
C ASN A 311 11.52 -4.24 4.59
N THR A 312 11.21 -4.31 5.87
CA THR A 312 11.81 -5.26 6.81
C THR A 312 10.74 -6.22 7.31
N TYR A 313 11.02 -7.51 7.36
CA TYR A 313 10.12 -8.50 7.91
C TYR A 313 10.88 -9.63 8.61
N LEU A 314 10.17 -10.41 9.41
CA LEU A 314 10.72 -11.51 10.19
C LEU A 314 10.54 -12.83 9.48
N ARG A 315 11.57 -13.66 9.50
CA ARG A 315 11.46 -15.08 9.16
C ARG A 315 10.82 -15.82 10.34
N SER A 316 9.50 -15.69 10.47
CA SER A 316 8.72 -16.12 11.63
C SER A 316 8.65 -17.64 11.91
N PRO A 317 8.77 -18.57 10.93
CA PRO A 317 8.72 -20.00 11.22
C PRO A 317 9.80 -20.43 12.21
N GLY A 318 9.38 -21.10 13.31
CA GLY A 318 10.28 -21.55 14.37
C GLY A 318 10.72 -20.50 15.39
N MET A 319 10.35 -19.23 15.18
CA MET A 319 10.68 -18.11 16.06
C MET A 319 9.46 -17.60 16.84
N LEU A 320 8.28 -17.59 16.21
CA LEU A 320 7.04 -17.19 16.83
C LEU A 320 6.15 -18.38 17.16
N ASP A 321 5.43 -18.28 18.27
CA ASP A 321 4.39 -19.25 18.64
C ASP A 321 3.09 -19.00 17.83
N ARG A 322 2.07 -19.84 18.07
CA ARG A 322 0.76 -19.74 17.41
C ARG A 322 -0.01 -18.44 17.71
N TYR A 323 0.45 -17.66 18.67
CA TYR A 323 -0.11 -16.36 19.06
C TYR A 323 0.78 -15.20 18.61
N TYR A 324 1.75 -15.44 17.72
CA TYR A 324 2.73 -14.48 17.23
C TYR A 324 3.63 -13.91 18.35
N ARG A 325 3.79 -14.61 19.48
CA ARG A 325 4.73 -14.25 20.52
C ARG A 325 6.10 -14.88 20.25
N LEU A 326 7.15 -14.16 20.61
CA LEU A 326 8.50 -14.67 20.49
C LEU A 326 8.69 -15.87 21.44
N ILE A 327 9.07 -17.02 20.91
CA ILE A 327 9.27 -18.26 21.71
C ILE A 327 10.33 -18.05 22.80
N ALA A 328 11.38 -17.25 22.50
CA ALA A 328 12.46 -16.94 23.43
C ALA A 328 12.07 -15.93 24.52
N ASP A 329 10.98 -15.17 24.34
CA ASP A 329 10.53 -14.15 25.28
C ASP A 329 9.03 -13.87 25.02
N ASP A 330 8.16 -14.58 25.72
CA ASP A 330 6.70 -14.59 25.49
C ASP A 330 5.98 -13.28 25.85
N ARG A 331 6.67 -12.33 26.49
CA ARG A 331 6.18 -10.96 26.71
C ARG A 331 6.20 -10.10 25.43
N ILE A 332 6.91 -10.53 24.38
CA ILE A 332 7.03 -9.82 23.11
C ILE A 332 6.18 -10.52 22.06
N ALA A 333 5.23 -9.80 21.47
CA ALA A 333 4.43 -10.26 20.34
C ALA A 333 4.68 -9.36 19.12
N PHE A 334 4.44 -9.90 17.93
CA PHE A 334 4.52 -9.16 16.68
C PHE A 334 3.15 -9.09 16.00
N ALA A 335 2.86 -7.94 15.36
CA ALA A 335 1.63 -7.71 14.61
C ALA A 335 1.91 -6.92 13.31
N GLY A 336 1.29 -7.37 12.19
CA GLY A 336 1.41 -6.73 10.88
C GLY A 336 2.32 -7.47 9.91
#